data_de4699ad56993a2c2ba4bf7558e1138f
#
_entry.id   de4699ad56993a2c2ba4bf7558e1138f
#
_cell.length_a   1.000
_cell.length_b   1.000
_cell.length_c   1.000
_cell.angle_alpha   90.00
_cell.angle_beta   90.00
_cell.angle_gamma   90.00
#
_symmetry.space_group_name_H-M   'P 1'
#
loop_
_entity.id
_entity.type
_entity.pdbx_description
1 polymer ?
#
loop_
_entity_poly.entity_id
_entity_poly.type
_entity_poly.pdbx_seq_one_letter_code
_entity_poly.pdbx_strand_id
1 'polypeptide(L)'
;MKKIFVLIVITFILCGCTKNSDELVMVTEAGFAPYEYYENGEIVGVDVDIAKYIAEKLNKKLVIKDVAFDSLINEVKTKKADFAAAGISYTPERDEEVDFSINYVTSKQVVLVKTDSNIESINNISKEKIAVQLGTIADSYVTKNFKDTEIVRQKKYLSAVEDLKRGKVTVLVMDELPAKEIVKENT
;
A
#
# COMPACT_ATOMS: atom_id res chain seq x y z
N MET A 1 -21.92 -65.65 16.23
CA MET A 1 -22.13 -64.41 15.48
C MET A 1 -21.04 -63.42 15.96
N LYS A 2 -19.94 -63.27 15.21
CA LYS A 2 -18.83 -62.40 15.56
C LYS A 2 -19.06 -61.05 14.93
N LYS A 3 -19.25 -59.99 15.76
CA LYS A 3 -19.35 -58.58 15.29
C LYS A 3 -17.97 -58.06 15.01
N ILE A 4 -17.65 -57.78 13.75
CA ILE A 4 -16.42 -57.13 13.31
C ILE A 4 -16.64 -55.64 13.44
N PHE A 5 -15.89 -54.97 14.35
CA PHE A 5 -15.83 -53.53 14.50
C PHE A 5 -14.81 -53.00 13.50
N VAL A 6 -15.25 -52.35 12.43
CA VAL A 6 -14.36 -51.70 11.47
C VAL A 6 -14.08 -50.30 12.03
N LEU A 7 -12.85 -50.08 12.50
CA LEU A 7 -12.34 -48.80 12.96
C LEU A 7 -11.88 -48.00 11.73
N ILE A 8 -12.69 -47.06 11.26
CA ILE A 8 -12.29 -46.11 10.20
C ILE A 8 -11.41 -45.03 10.83
N VAL A 9 -10.11 -45.14 10.63
CA VAL A 9 -9.16 -44.04 10.98
C VAL A 9 -9.22 -42.99 9.87
N ILE A 10 -9.91 -41.91 10.12
CA ILE A 10 -9.91 -40.73 9.26
C ILE A 10 -8.60 -39.98 9.51
N THR A 11 -7.63 -40.19 8.62
CA THR A 11 -6.38 -39.40 8.63
C THR A 11 -6.69 -38.05 8.04
N PHE A 12 -6.88 -37.03 8.90
CA PHE A 12 -6.91 -35.64 8.50
C PHE A 12 -5.51 -35.26 8.00
N ILE A 13 -5.33 -35.23 6.69
CA ILE A 13 -4.16 -34.62 6.07
C ILE A 13 -4.34 -33.11 6.25
N LEU A 14 -3.73 -32.56 7.31
CA LEU A 14 -3.50 -31.14 7.46
C LEU A 14 -2.51 -30.71 6.37
N CYS A 15 -3.05 -30.34 5.21
CA CYS A 15 -2.29 -29.63 4.18
C CYS A 15 -2.07 -28.21 4.70
N GLY A 16 -1.17 -28.05 5.69
CA GLY A 16 -0.67 -26.77 6.09
C GLY A 16 0.07 -26.18 4.91
N CYS A 17 -0.34 -25.02 4.42
CA CYS A 17 0.47 -24.21 3.51
C CYS A 17 1.78 -23.89 4.24
N THR A 18 2.80 -24.72 4.05
CA THR A 18 4.15 -24.43 4.53
C THR A 18 4.70 -23.34 3.63
N LYS A 19 4.88 -22.14 4.20
CA LYS A 19 5.62 -21.06 3.56
C LYS A 19 7.00 -21.62 3.17
N ASN A 20 7.41 -21.43 1.91
CA ASN A 20 8.70 -21.87 1.44
C ASN A 20 9.80 -21.12 2.22
N SER A 21 10.65 -21.84 2.94
CA SER A 21 11.72 -21.26 3.77
C SER A 21 12.75 -20.46 2.97
N ASP A 22 12.88 -20.78 1.66
CA ASP A 22 13.86 -20.19 0.76
C ASP A 22 13.35 -18.90 0.10
N GLU A 23 12.10 -18.52 0.36
CA GLU A 23 11.50 -17.29 -0.15
C GLU A 23 11.43 -16.21 0.92
N LEU A 24 11.61 -14.96 0.48
CA LEU A 24 11.33 -13.74 1.25
C LEU A 24 10.18 -13.02 0.55
N VAL A 25 9.03 -12.98 1.19
CA VAL A 25 7.80 -12.43 0.61
C VAL A 25 7.64 -10.98 1.05
N MET A 26 7.69 -10.07 0.10
CA MET A 26 7.36 -8.65 0.24
C MET A 26 5.94 -8.38 -0.25
N VAL A 27 5.18 -7.58 0.48
CA VAL A 27 3.94 -6.96 -0.01
C VAL A 27 4.12 -5.47 -0.23
N THR A 28 3.48 -4.97 -1.28
CA THR A 28 3.55 -3.57 -1.68
C THR A 28 2.26 -3.13 -2.37
N GLU A 29 2.10 -1.84 -2.65
CA GLU A 29 1.06 -1.29 -3.55
C GLU A 29 1.75 -0.60 -4.72
N ALA A 30 1.87 -1.32 -5.84
CA ALA A 30 2.71 -0.93 -6.98
C ALA A 30 2.09 0.16 -7.87
N GLY A 31 1.86 1.33 -7.31
CA GLY A 31 1.34 2.51 -7.96
C GLY A 31 1.93 3.80 -7.39
N PHE A 32 3.13 3.74 -6.76
CA PHE A 32 3.66 4.81 -5.93
C PHE A 32 5.13 5.16 -6.28
N ALA A 33 5.37 5.50 -7.56
CA ALA A 33 6.70 5.93 -8.02
C ALA A 33 7.22 7.13 -7.18
N PRO A 34 8.51 7.18 -6.84
CA PRO A 34 9.61 6.29 -7.27
C PRO A 34 9.85 5.09 -6.31
N TYR A 35 8.97 4.85 -5.33
CA TYR A 35 9.19 3.81 -4.31
C TYR A 35 8.90 2.41 -4.83
N GLU A 36 7.70 2.18 -5.36
CA GLU A 36 7.26 0.93 -5.97
C GLU A 36 6.24 1.21 -7.07
N TYR A 37 6.53 0.76 -8.28
CA TYR A 37 5.68 0.99 -9.44
C TYR A 37 5.94 -0.03 -10.53
N TYR A 38 5.01 -0.15 -11.47
CA TYR A 38 5.19 -1.01 -12.64
C TYR A 38 6.01 -0.32 -13.73
N GLU A 39 7.08 -0.98 -14.17
CA GLU A 39 7.85 -0.63 -15.35
C GLU A 39 8.07 -1.88 -16.21
N ASN A 40 7.67 -1.84 -17.48
CA ASN A 40 7.75 -2.97 -18.42
C ASN A 40 7.15 -4.29 -17.89
N GLY A 41 6.11 -4.20 -17.06
CA GLY A 41 5.42 -5.36 -16.47
C GLY A 41 6.05 -5.93 -15.20
N GLU A 42 7.15 -5.36 -14.74
CA GLU A 42 7.79 -5.70 -13.48
C GLU A 42 7.56 -4.61 -12.42
N ILE A 43 7.57 -4.99 -11.15
CA ILE A 43 7.54 -4.03 -10.04
C ILE A 43 8.97 -3.62 -9.74
N VAL A 44 9.23 -2.31 -9.80
CA VAL A 44 10.54 -1.69 -9.60
C VAL A 44 10.44 -0.49 -8.64
N GLY A 45 11.57 0.08 -8.26
CA GLY A 45 11.65 1.28 -7.43
C GLY A 45 12.51 1.09 -6.19
N VAL A 46 12.62 2.14 -5.39
CA VAL A 46 13.53 2.19 -4.22
C VAL A 46 13.22 1.08 -3.22
N ASP A 47 11.94 0.86 -2.91
CA ASP A 47 11.51 -0.15 -1.94
C ASP A 47 11.79 -1.57 -2.45
N VAL A 48 11.66 -1.77 -3.77
CA VAL A 48 12.02 -3.04 -4.42
C VAL A 48 13.52 -3.29 -4.38
N ASP A 49 14.34 -2.25 -4.59
CA ASP A 49 15.80 -2.38 -4.54
C ASP A 49 16.30 -2.66 -3.12
N ILE A 50 15.70 -2.04 -2.11
CA ILE A 50 15.93 -2.36 -0.69
C ILE A 50 15.58 -3.82 -0.44
N ALA A 51 14.42 -4.28 -0.91
CA ALA A 51 13.97 -5.66 -0.73
C ALA A 51 14.88 -6.67 -1.42
N LYS A 52 15.35 -6.39 -2.63
CA LYS A 52 16.34 -7.23 -3.35
C LYS A 52 17.63 -7.36 -2.56
N TYR A 53 18.14 -6.25 -2.03
CA TYR A 53 19.35 -6.24 -1.20
C TYR A 53 19.17 -7.08 0.07
N ILE A 54 18.04 -6.96 0.76
CA ILE A 54 17.74 -7.76 1.95
C ILE A 54 17.66 -9.24 1.59
N ALA A 55 16.97 -9.60 0.52
CA ALA A 55 16.84 -10.99 0.07
C ALA A 55 18.20 -11.62 -0.26
N GLU A 56 19.07 -10.87 -0.94
CA GLU A 56 20.46 -11.28 -1.23
C GLU A 56 21.24 -11.56 0.07
N LYS A 57 21.18 -10.64 1.05
CA LYS A 57 21.88 -10.81 2.33
C LYS A 57 21.37 -12.00 3.14
N LEU A 58 20.10 -12.33 3.00
CA LEU A 58 19.48 -13.47 3.67
C LEU A 58 19.62 -14.77 2.85
N ASN A 59 20.22 -14.71 1.66
CA ASN A 59 20.30 -15.83 0.70
C ASN A 59 18.92 -16.43 0.41
N LYS A 60 17.92 -15.57 0.15
CA LYS A 60 16.54 -15.94 -0.14
C LYS A 60 16.10 -15.43 -1.50
N LYS A 61 15.15 -16.11 -2.11
CA LYS A 61 14.47 -15.63 -3.32
C LYS A 61 13.41 -14.58 -2.93
N LEU A 62 13.53 -13.36 -3.46
CA LEU A 62 12.49 -12.34 -3.28
C LEU A 62 11.23 -12.70 -4.08
N VAL A 63 10.08 -12.62 -3.41
CA VAL A 63 8.75 -12.71 -4.01
C VAL A 63 7.99 -11.45 -3.66
N ILE A 64 7.56 -10.69 -4.67
CA ILE A 64 6.82 -9.43 -4.49
C ILE A 64 5.35 -9.67 -4.82
N LYS A 65 4.45 -9.20 -3.94
CA LYS A 65 3.01 -9.24 -4.12
C LYS A 65 2.43 -7.85 -4.10
N ASP A 66 1.72 -7.47 -5.16
CA ASP A 66 0.96 -6.21 -5.23
C ASP A 66 -0.43 -6.41 -4.61
N VAL A 67 -0.70 -5.68 -3.54
CA VAL A 67 -1.97 -5.70 -2.80
C VAL A 67 -2.48 -4.28 -2.57
N ALA A 68 -3.69 -4.12 -2.05
CA ALA A 68 -4.19 -2.81 -1.66
C ALA A 68 -3.43 -2.30 -0.41
N PHE A 69 -3.15 -0.99 -0.35
CA PHE A 69 -2.36 -0.37 0.71
C PHE A 69 -2.92 -0.65 2.11
N ASP A 70 -4.23 -0.55 2.28
CA ASP A 70 -4.93 -0.83 3.55
C ASP A 70 -4.82 -2.28 4.02
N SER A 71 -4.34 -3.19 3.17
CA SER A 71 -4.14 -4.61 3.50
C SER A 71 -2.72 -4.93 3.97
N LEU A 72 -1.73 -4.06 3.74
CA LEU A 72 -0.30 -4.34 3.93
C LEU A 72 0.04 -4.86 5.32
N ILE A 73 -0.40 -4.15 6.37
CA ILE A 73 -0.13 -4.54 7.76
C ILE A 73 -0.75 -5.90 8.07
N ASN A 74 -2.00 -6.14 7.61
CA ASN A 74 -2.67 -7.42 7.84
C ASN A 74 -1.98 -8.58 7.12
N GLU A 75 -1.42 -8.38 5.92
CA GLU A 75 -0.64 -9.42 5.23
C GLU A 75 0.61 -9.83 6.02
N VAL A 76 1.28 -8.87 6.66
CA VAL A 76 2.43 -9.14 7.55
C VAL A 76 1.98 -9.81 8.85
N LYS A 77 0.98 -9.28 9.54
CA LYS A 77 0.43 -9.85 10.80
C LYS A 77 -0.01 -11.30 10.64
N THR A 78 -0.64 -11.61 9.52
CA THR A 78 -1.15 -12.96 9.24
C THR A 78 -0.09 -13.88 8.63
N LYS A 79 1.16 -13.42 8.54
CA LYS A 79 2.32 -14.17 8.00
C LYS A 79 2.16 -14.61 6.54
N LYS A 80 1.31 -13.94 5.78
CA LYS A 80 1.20 -14.12 4.32
C LYS A 80 2.34 -13.41 3.58
N ALA A 81 2.95 -12.41 4.23
CA ALA A 81 4.18 -11.76 3.82
C ALA A 81 5.18 -11.77 4.98
N ASP A 82 6.47 -11.61 4.67
CA ASP A 82 7.52 -11.44 5.67
C ASP A 82 7.63 -9.98 6.10
N PHE A 83 7.42 -9.07 5.16
CA PHE A 83 7.45 -7.63 5.40
C PHE A 83 6.64 -6.88 4.34
N ALA A 84 6.34 -5.61 4.63
CA ALA A 84 5.79 -4.65 3.71
C ALA A 84 6.83 -3.58 3.40
N ALA A 85 6.97 -3.20 2.12
CA ALA A 85 7.70 -2.02 1.69
C ALA A 85 6.84 -1.31 0.64
N ALA A 86 6.36 -0.11 0.97
CA ALA A 86 5.35 0.62 0.21
C ALA A 86 5.32 2.12 0.57
N GLY A 87 6.49 2.72 0.80
CA GLY A 87 6.55 4.10 1.31
C GLY A 87 5.76 4.29 2.61
N ILE A 88 5.53 3.22 3.39
CA ILE A 88 4.64 3.22 4.53
C ILE A 88 5.22 3.98 5.72
N SER A 89 4.55 5.05 6.14
CA SER A 89 4.96 5.86 7.28
C SER A 89 4.74 5.14 8.61
N TYR A 90 5.69 5.31 9.53
CA TYR A 90 5.50 4.98 10.93
C TYR A 90 4.34 5.78 11.53
N THR A 91 3.49 5.13 12.30
CA THR A 91 2.58 5.76 13.26
C THR A 91 2.48 4.90 14.52
N PRO A 92 2.18 5.48 15.72
CA PRO A 92 2.01 4.69 16.93
C PRO A 92 0.99 3.55 16.79
N GLU A 93 -0.12 3.80 16.08
CA GLU A 93 -1.18 2.83 15.88
C GLU A 93 -0.72 1.65 15.00
N ARG A 94 0.13 1.91 14.01
CA ARG A 94 0.72 0.87 13.16
C ARG A 94 1.79 0.07 13.89
N ASP A 95 2.56 0.74 14.76
CA ASP A 95 3.63 0.14 15.56
C ASP A 95 3.08 -0.83 16.63
N GLU A 96 1.84 -0.63 17.08
CA GLU A 96 1.13 -1.61 17.92
C GLU A 96 0.83 -2.93 17.20
N GLU A 97 0.89 -2.93 15.87
CA GLU A 97 0.47 -4.04 15.03
C GLU A 97 1.65 -4.80 14.40
N VAL A 98 2.72 -4.09 14.01
CA VAL A 98 3.93 -4.61 13.36
C VAL A 98 5.14 -3.76 13.70
N ASP A 99 6.33 -4.36 13.71
CA ASP A 99 7.60 -3.65 13.89
C ASP A 99 7.95 -2.82 12.65
N PHE A 100 8.61 -1.68 12.86
CA PHE A 100 9.11 -0.81 11.80
C PHE A 100 10.62 -0.80 11.72
N SER A 101 11.15 -0.59 10.52
CA SER A 101 12.57 -0.30 10.30
C SER A 101 12.94 1.11 10.76
N ILE A 102 14.21 1.46 10.69
CA ILE A 102 14.64 2.86 10.73
C ILE A 102 14.04 3.61 9.52
N ASN A 103 13.83 4.93 9.70
CA ASN A 103 13.36 5.77 8.59
C ASN A 103 14.43 5.88 7.52
N TYR A 104 14.07 5.61 6.26
CA TYR A 104 14.94 5.75 5.08
C TYR A 104 14.56 6.96 4.21
N VAL A 105 13.40 7.56 4.45
CA VAL A 105 12.92 8.76 3.74
C VAL A 105 12.03 9.60 4.63
N THR A 106 11.98 10.90 4.36
CA THR A 106 11.00 11.82 4.93
C THR A 106 10.13 12.38 3.81
N SER A 107 8.81 12.25 3.95
CA SER A 107 7.84 12.73 2.99
C SER A 107 7.02 13.90 3.55
N LYS A 108 6.34 14.61 2.64
CA LYS A 108 5.34 15.65 2.95
C LYS A 108 4.04 15.28 2.25
N GLN A 109 2.92 15.61 2.87
CA GLN A 109 1.62 15.53 2.21
C GLN A 109 1.41 16.79 1.37
N VAL A 110 0.94 16.61 0.14
CA VAL A 110 0.66 17.69 -0.81
C VAL A 110 -0.74 17.54 -1.39
N VAL A 111 -1.23 18.62 -1.98
CA VAL A 111 -2.50 18.67 -2.70
C VAL A 111 -2.19 18.67 -4.19
N LEU A 112 -2.68 17.66 -4.89
CA LEU A 112 -2.62 17.56 -6.34
C LEU A 112 -3.98 17.98 -6.92
N VAL A 113 -3.95 18.89 -7.90
CA VAL A 113 -5.12 19.41 -8.60
C VAL A 113 -4.87 19.46 -10.10
N LYS A 114 -5.89 19.65 -10.90
CA LYS A 114 -5.74 19.88 -12.33
C LYS A 114 -5.14 21.26 -12.60
N THR A 115 -4.46 21.41 -13.74
CA THR A 115 -3.77 22.67 -14.11
C THR A 115 -4.70 23.88 -14.22
N ASP A 116 -5.97 23.65 -14.57
CA ASP A 116 -7.01 24.67 -14.67
C ASP A 116 -7.77 24.93 -13.36
N SER A 117 -7.29 24.39 -12.25
CA SER A 117 -7.91 24.55 -10.93
C SER A 117 -7.63 25.94 -10.35
N ASN A 118 -8.62 26.50 -9.65
CA ASN A 118 -8.50 27.72 -8.87
C ASN A 118 -8.10 27.48 -7.40
N ILE A 119 -7.71 26.24 -7.06
CA ILE A 119 -7.30 25.87 -5.70
C ILE A 119 -5.83 26.23 -5.52
N GLU A 120 -5.54 27.21 -4.67
CA GLU A 120 -4.18 27.72 -4.44
C GLU A 120 -3.60 27.27 -3.10
N SER A 121 -4.42 26.77 -2.18
CA SER A 121 -3.97 26.33 -0.86
C SER A 121 -4.86 25.25 -0.24
N ILE A 122 -4.32 24.56 0.76
CA ILE A 122 -5.06 23.57 1.57
C ILE A 122 -6.31 24.16 2.23
N ASN A 123 -6.33 25.47 2.51
CA ASN A 123 -7.47 26.15 3.13
C ASN A 123 -8.68 26.26 2.18
N ASN A 124 -8.46 26.12 0.88
CA ASN A 124 -9.50 26.24 -0.15
C ASN A 124 -10.21 24.92 -0.44
N ILE A 125 -9.76 23.79 0.12
CA ILE A 125 -10.28 22.46 -0.24
C ILE A 125 -11.49 22.00 0.60
N SER A 126 -11.92 22.76 1.60
CA SER A 126 -13.01 22.37 2.52
C SER A 126 -14.39 22.21 1.87
N LYS A 127 -14.56 22.69 0.64
CA LYS A 127 -15.80 22.54 -0.15
C LYS A 127 -15.60 21.63 -1.37
N GLU A 128 -14.43 21.07 -1.50
CA GLU A 128 -14.01 20.28 -2.64
C GLU A 128 -14.33 18.80 -2.42
N LYS A 129 -14.39 18.04 -3.52
CA LYS A 129 -14.47 16.60 -3.45
C LYS A 129 -13.06 16.03 -3.46
N ILE A 130 -12.64 15.46 -2.32
CA ILE A 130 -11.25 15.08 -2.08
C ILE A 130 -11.08 13.58 -2.27
N ALA A 131 -10.12 13.17 -3.12
CA ALA A 131 -9.65 11.80 -3.16
C ALA A 131 -8.45 11.59 -2.21
N VAL A 132 -8.40 10.40 -1.63
CA VAL A 132 -7.25 9.88 -0.89
C VAL A 132 -7.11 8.37 -1.15
N GLN A 133 -5.93 7.83 -0.92
CA GLN A 133 -5.82 6.38 -0.81
C GLN A 133 -6.22 5.93 0.60
N LEU A 134 -7.05 4.89 0.67
CA LEU A 134 -7.58 4.34 1.92
C LEU A 134 -6.45 3.89 2.86
N GLY A 135 -6.54 4.30 4.11
CA GLY A 135 -5.61 3.90 5.18
C GLY A 135 -4.27 4.63 5.21
N THR A 136 -4.07 5.67 4.37
CA THR A 136 -2.84 6.48 4.35
C THR A 136 -2.86 7.60 5.38
N ILE A 137 -1.71 8.27 5.55
CA ILE A 137 -1.61 9.49 6.36
C ILE A 137 -2.52 10.59 5.78
N ALA A 138 -2.62 10.70 4.44
CA ALA A 138 -3.52 11.61 3.77
C ALA A 138 -4.98 11.36 4.16
N ASP A 139 -5.43 10.10 4.16
CA ASP A 139 -6.80 9.72 4.55
C ASP A 139 -7.09 10.13 6.00
N SER A 140 -6.19 9.80 6.92
CA SER A 140 -6.33 10.17 8.34
C SER A 140 -6.38 11.68 8.53
N TYR A 141 -5.51 12.42 7.84
CA TYR A 141 -5.47 13.88 7.90
C TYR A 141 -6.74 14.53 7.37
N VAL A 142 -7.18 14.12 6.19
CA VAL A 142 -8.38 14.68 5.55
C VAL A 142 -9.63 14.35 6.37
N THR A 143 -9.75 13.13 6.83
CA THR A 143 -10.88 12.70 7.68
C THR A 143 -10.98 13.50 8.97
N LYS A 144 -9.85 13.82 9.59
CA LYS A 144 -9.80 14.57 10.85
C LYS A 144 -10.13 16.06 10.65
N ASN A 145 -9.61 16.67 9.57
CA ASN A 145 -9.61 18.12 9.41
C ASN A 145 -10.71 18.66 8.49
N PHE A 146 -11.31 17.81 7.63
CA PHE A 146 -12.34 18.21 6.64
C PHE A 146 -13.62 17.39 6.80
N LYS A 147 -14.26 17.50 7.98
CA LYS A 147 -15.39 16.64 8.38
C LYS A 147 -16.63 16.76 7.51
N ASP A 148 -16.85 17.94 6.93
CA ASP A 148 -18.03 18.25 6.11
C ASP A 148 -17.75 18.13 4.61
N THR A 149 -16.63 17.50 4.24
CA THR A 149 -16.15 17.37 2.88
C THR A 149 -16.40 15.95 2.36
N GLU A 150 -16.84 15.83 1.11
CA GLU A 150 -16.97 14.52 0.45
C GLU A 150 -15.58 13.92 0.21
N ILE A 151 -15.26 12.81 0.88
CA ILE A 151 -13.99 12.11 0.76
C ILE A 151 -14.19 10.81 -0.03
N VAL A 152 -13.51 10.71 -1.18
CA VAL A 152 -13.47 9.52 -2.03
C VAL A 152 -12.22 8.71 -1.72
N ARG A 153 -12.40 7.54 -1.14
CA ARG A 153 -11.29 6.64 -0.78
C ARG A 153 -11.09 5.60 -1.85
N GLN A 154 -9.90 5.58 -2.41
CA GLN A 154 -9.49 4.57 -3.38
C GLN A 154 -8.50 3.58 -2.75
N LYS A 155 -8.59 2.30 -3.13
CA LYS A 155 -7.64 1.28 -2.65
C LYS A 155 -6.24 1.42 -3.26
N LYS A 156 -6.17 1.99 -4.45
CA LYS A 156 -4.93 2.23 -5.19
C LYS A 156 -4.79 3.69 -5.59
N TYR A 157 -3.58 4.25 -5.49
CA TYR A 157 -3.34 5.64 -5.88
C TYR A 157 -3.67 5.92 -7.33
N LEU A 158 -3.30 5.04 -8.24
CA LEU A 158 -3.61 5.23 -9.67
C LEU A 158 -5.11 5.40 -9.94
N SER A 159 -5.97 4.74 -9.16
CA SER A 159 -7.43 4.95 -9.26
C SER A 159 -7.85 6.36 -8.80
N ALA A 160 -7.22 6.89 -7.76
CA ALA A 160 -7.47 8.27 -7.30
C ALA A 160 -6.98 9.31 -8.31
N VAL A 161 -5.83 9.08 -8.95
CA VAL A 161 -5.31 9.90 -10.06
C VAL A 161 -6.28 9.92 -11.24
N GLU A 162 -6.80 8.76 -11.64
CA GLU A 162 -7.79 8.68 -12.72
C GLU A 162 -9.10 9.39 -12.38
N ASP A 163 -9.54 9.32 -11.13
CA ASP A 163 -10.72 10.06 -10.69
C ASP A 163 -10.50 11.58 -10.74
N LEU A 164 -9.30 12.07 -10.41
CA LEU A 164 -8.92 13.47 -10.56
C LEU A 164 -8.87 13.89 -12.04
N LYS A 165 -8.21 13.11 -12.89
CA LYS A 165 -8.11 13.37 -14.35
C LYS A 165 -9.49 13.44 -15.00
N ARG A 166 -10.42 12.58 -14.63
CA ARG A 166 -11.80 12.54 -15.14
C ARG A 166 -12.73 13.55 -14.50
N GLY A 167 -12.26 14.33 -13.52
CA GLY A 167 -13.08 15.33 -12.81
C GLY A 167 -14.13 14.73 -11.89
N LYS A 168 -14.02 13.47 -11.49
CA LYS A 168 -14.89 12.88 -10.45
C LYS A 168 -14.58 13.44 -9.07
N VAL A 169 -13.34 13.85 -8.86
CA VAL A 169 -12.85 14.61 -7.70
C VAL A 169 -12.09 15.82 -8.20
N THR A 170 -11.97 16.83 -7.37
CA THR A 170 -11.27 18.07 -7.69
C THR A 170 -9.88 18.16 -7.06
N VAL A 171 -9.66 17.33 -6.04
CA VAL A 171 -8.45 17.30 -5.22
C VAL A 171 -8.03 15.88 -4.96
N LEU A 172 -6.71 15.61 -5.00
CA LEU A 172 -6.09 14.40 -4.46
C LEU A 172 -5.04 14.81 -3.43
N VAL A 173 -5.11 14.25 -2.22
CA VAL A 173 -4.08 14.46 -1.19
C VAL A 173 -3.20 13.22 -1.13
N MET A 174 -1.88 13.43 -1.22
CA MET A 174 -0.90 12.36 -1.29
C MET A 174 0.52 12.84 -0.95
N ASP A 175 1.48 11.93 -0.97
CA ASP A 175 2.89 12.22 -0.74
C ASP A 175 3.53 13.01 -1.89
N GLU A 176 4.48 13.89 -1.55
CA GLU A 176 5.09 14.85 -2.48
C GLU A 176 5.84 14.18 -3.64
N LEU A 177 6.69 13.17 -3.38
CA LEU A 177 7.48 12.57 -4.45
C LEU A 177 6.61 11.85 -5.49
N PRO A 178 5.68 10.97 -5.10
CA PRO A 178 4.75 10.40 -6.06
C PRO A 178 3.88 11.43 -6.79
N ALA A 179 3.46 12.50 -6.10
CA ALA A 179 2.74 13.58 -6.77
C ALA A 179 3.57 14.24 -7.88
N LYS A 180 4.86 14.47 -7.65
CA LYS A 180 5.78 15.02 -8.66
C LYS A 180 5.95 14.10 -9.86
N GLU A 181 6.08 12.80 -9.65
CA GLU A 181 6.16 11.83 -10.76
C GLU A 181 4.85 11.81 -11.57
N ILE A 182 3.69 11.82 -10.91
CA ILE A 182 2.40 11.92 -11.58
C ILE A 182 2.30 13.19 -12.44
N VAL A 183 2.73 14.35 -11.93
CA VAL A 183 2.74 15.60 -12.70
C VAL A 183 3.64 15.47 -13.92
N LYS A 184 4.87 14.98 -13.73
CA LYS A 184 5.85 14.80 -14.82
C LYS A 184 5.34 13.88 -15.95
N GLU A 185 4.60 12.84 -15.61
CA GLU A 185 4.02 11.92 -16.60
C GLU A 185 2.78 12.47 -17.32
N ASN A 186 2.17 13.54 -16.79
CA ASN A 186 0.92 14.10 -17.30
C ASN A 186 1.04 15.55 -17.82
N THR A 187 2.24 16.08 -17.93
CA THR A 187 2.58 17.36 -18.56
C THR A 187 3.43 17.16 -19.80
#